data_85ca553649e254a84d44a64d8b898bc5
#
_entry.id   85ca553649e254a84d44a64d8b898bc5
#
_cell.length_a   1.000
_cell.length_b   1.000
_cell.length_c   1.000
_cell.angle_alpha   90.00
_cell.angle_beta   90.00
_cell.angle_gamma   90.00
#
_symmetry.space_group_name_H-M   'P 1'
#
loop_
_entity.id
_entity.type
_entity.pdbx_description
1 polymer ?
#
loop_
_entity_poly.entity_id
_entity_poly.type
_entity_poly.pdbx_seq_one_letter_code
_entity_poly.pdbx_strand_id
1 'polypeptide(L)'
;MTWHARRARPGGAFNRCIDADEIPMSTTSPRELLKAADIAKMEPAREVHSLNPNAVRLKRQLSDLTGLTQIGCHLLTLMPGHESAEYHRHLYEEECVYVLSGTGTVTIGERACEVGPGDFLGFARGGDAHTLQNTGDAPLQMLVFGQRLEHDVCEYPRIGKRLYVAGKLEEFVDLPKQE
;
A
#
# COMPACT_ATOMS: atom_id res chain seq x y z
N MET A 1 -1.05 -0.70 -5.26
CA MET A 1 -0.61 -1.41 -4.03
C MET A 1 -1.31 -2.74 -3.98
N THR A 2 -0.60 -3.85 -3.90
CA THR A 2 -1.26 -5.13 -3.67
C THR A 2 -1.52 -5.25 -2.17
N TRP A 3 -2.77 -5.31 -1.77
CA TRP A 3 -3.23 -5.39 -0.39
C TRP A 3 -3.09 -6.77 0.25
N HIS A 4 -2.65 -7.76 -0.54
CA HIS A 4 -2.61 -9.15 -0.13
C HIS A 4 -1.48 -9.38 0.87
N ALA A 5 -1.84 -9.86 2.05
CA ALA A 5 -0.89 -10.28 3.07
C ALA A 5 -0.06 -11.44 2.52
N ARG A 6 1.21 -11.22 2.23
CA ARG A 6 2.13 -12.30 1.91
C ARG A 6 2.32 -13.16 3.15
N ARG A 7 1.67 -14.32 3.21
CA ARG A 7 2.15 -15.37 4.09
C ARG A 7 3.44 -15.94 3.49
N ALA A 8 4.51 -15.90 4.28
CA ALA A 8 5.84 -16.36 3.91
C ALA A 8 5.83 -17.75 3.28
N ARG A 9 6.56 -17.92 2.16
CA ARG A 9 6.98 -19.24 1.67
C ARG A 9 8.08 -19.76 2.59
N PRO A 10 8.12 -21.04 2.93
CA PRO A 10 9.26 -21.63 3.64
C PRO A 10 10.45 -21.69 2.67
N GLY A 11 11.54 -21.01 2.99
CA GLY A 11 12.82 -21.13 2.30
C GLY A 11 13.30 -19.86 1.60
N GLY A 12 13.52 -18.78 2.34
CA GLY A 12 14.22 -17.58 1.87
C GLY A 12 14.27 -16.55 2.99
N ALA A 13 15.45 -16.12 3.38
CA ALA A 13 15.67 -15.11 4.41
C ALA A 13 15.19 -13.75 3.89
N PHE A 14 13.89 -13.45 4.00
CA PHE A 14 13.34 -12.12 3.75
C PHE A 14 12.12 -11.85 4.62
N ASN A 15 12.24 -10.80 5.41
CA ASN A 15 11.21 -10.07 6.16
C ASN A 15 10.25 -10.93 6.99
N ARG A 16 10.55 -11.02 8.28
CA ARG A 16 9.55 -11.37 9.28
C ARG A 16 8.38 -10.41 9.16
N CYS A 17 7.24 -10.90 8.66
CA CYS A 17 5.97 -10.34 9.09
C CYS A 17 5.95 -10.54 10.60
N ILE A 18 5.85 -9.47 11.37
CA ILE A 18 5.65 -9.56 12.81
C ILE A 18 4.30 -10.25 12.98
N ASP A 19 4.30 -11.43 13.60
CA ASP A 19 3.07 -12.11 13.97
C ASP A 19 2.28 -11.17 14.91
N ALA A 20 0.96 -11.15 14.77
CA ALA A 20 0.08 -10.30 15.58
C ALA A 20 0.26 -10.52 17.09
N ASP A 21 0.85 -11.66 17.47
CA ASP A 21 1.14 -12.04 18.85
C ASP A 21 2.47 -11.46 19.40
N GLU A 22 3.34 -10.88 18.54
CA GLU A 22 4.63 -10.34 18.97
C GLU A 22 4.61 -8.85 19.35
N ILE A 23 3.48 -8.14 19.11
CA ILE A 23 3.35 -6.74 19.55
C ILE A 23 2.78 -6.75 20.97
N PRO A 24 3.51 -6.27 22.00
CA PRO A 24 2.97 -6.16 23.35
C PRO A 24 1.88 -5.09 23.37
N MET A 25 0.66 -5.50 23.05
CA MET A 25 -0.53 -4.67 23.22
C MET A 25 -0.76 -4.46 24.71
N SER A 26 -1.10 -3.23 25.13
CA SER A 26 -1.56 -2.97 26.47
C SER A 26 -2.70 -3.93 26.81
N THR A 27 -2.53 -4.76 27.84
CA THR A 27 -3.51 -5.76 28.28
C THR A 27 -4.86 -5.18 28.73
N THR A 28 -5.01 -3.88 28.68
CA THR A 28 -6.21 -3.12 29.12
C THR A 28 -7.04 -2.56 27.95
N SER A 29 -6.54 -2.57 26.72
CA SER A 29 -7.27 -2.04 25.56
C SER A 29 -7.93 -3.18 24.77
N PRO A 30 -9.19 -2.98 24.30
CA PRO A 30 -9.80 -3.95 23.40
C PRO A 30 -9.01 -4.05 22.10
N ARG A 31 -9.04 -5.22 21.45
CA ARG A 31 -8.33 -5.49 20.19
C ARG A 31 -8.66 -4.47 19.08
N GLU A 32 -9.89 -3.96 19.10
CA GLU A 32 -10.38 -2.99 18.12
C GLU A 32 -9.78 -1.59 18.27
N LEU A 33 -9.00 -1.35 19.35
CA LEU A 33 -8.43 -0.04 19.64
C LEU A 33 -6.89 -0.06 19.63
N LEU A 34 -6.30 0.58 18.66
CA LEU A 34 -4.88 0.91 18.63
C LEU A 34 -4.69 2.35 19.12
N LYS A 35 -4.01 2.52 20.25
CA LYS A 35 -3.66 3.84 20.76
C LYS A 35 -2.54 4.46 19.94
N ALA A 36 -2.57 5.78 19.75
CA ALA A 36 -1.53 6.51 19.03
C ALA A 36 -0.11 6.23 19.56
N ALA A 37 0.03 6.10 20.89
CA ALA A 37 1.31 5.77 21.53
C ALA A 37 1.81 4.36 21.17
N ASP A 38 0.92 3.42 20.93
CA ASP A 38 1.29 2.05 20.52
C ASP A 38 1.63 2.02 19.04
N ILE A 39 0.85 2.71 18.19
CA ILE A 39 1.17 2.87 16.76
C ILE A 39 2.55 3.53 16.58
N ALA A 40 2.87 4.53 17.38
CA ALA A 40 4.16 5.23 17.30
C ALA A 40 5.36 4.32 17.64
N LYS A 41 5.16 3.31 18.50
CA LYS A 41 6.20 2.33 18.90
C LYS A 41 6.37 1.20 17.90
N MET A 42 5.43 1.00 16.97
CA MET A 42 5.52 -0.06 15.98
C MET A 42 6.72 0.17 15.07
N GLU A 43 7.58 -0.82 14.94
CA GLU A 43 8.59 -0.83 13.91
C GLU A 43 7.92 -0.97 12.53
N PRO A 44 8.15 -0.04 11.59
CA PRO A 44 7.55 -0.13 10.28
C PRO A 44 8.20 -1.24 9.45
N ALA A 45 7.39 -2.08 8.82
CA ALA A 45 7.88 -3.01 7.83
C ALA A 45 8.38 -2.24 6.59
N ARG A 46 9.64 -2.49 6.19
CA ARG A 46 10.18 -1.97 4.95
C ARG A 46 9.78 -2.88 3.80
N GLU A 47 9.02 -2.37 2.86
CA GLU A 47 8.59 -3.10 1.67
C GLU A 47 9.12 -2.44 0.41
N VAL A 48 9.53 -3.26 -0.56
CA VAL A 48 9.89 -2.82 -1.91
C VAL A 48 8.92 -3.48 -2.88
N HIS A 49 8.36 -2.69 -3.78
CA HIS A 49 7.44 -3.21 -4.79
C HIS A 49 8.19 -4.14 -5.77
N SER A 50 7.62 -5.31 -6.06
CA SER A 50 8.28 -6.34 -6.87
C SER A 50 8.62 -5.90 -8.30
N LEU A 51 7.89 -4.93 -8.84
CA LEU A 51 8.06 -4.41 -10.19
C LEU A 51 8.72 -3.01 -10.23
N ASN A 52 9.00 -2.39 -9.08
CA ASN A 52 9.59 -1.05 -9.03
C ASN A 52 10.54 -0.94 -7.83
N PRO A 53 11.85 -0.98 -8.04
CA PRO A 53 12.83 -0.92 -6.95
C PRO A 53 12.86 0.45 -6.24
N ASN A 54 12.33 1.53 -6.86
CA ASN A 54 12.21 2.84 -6.24
C ASN A 54 10.96 2.96 -5.35
N ALA A 55 9.98 2.06 -5.50
CA ALA A 55 8.81 2.03 -4.66
C ALA A 55 9.11 1.37 -3.30
N VAL A 56 9.79 2.13 -2.44
CA VAL A 56 10.20 1.72 -1.09
C VAL A 56 9.29 2.37 -0.06
N ARG A 57 8.62 1.53 0.71
CA ARG A 57 7.59 1.93 1.69
C ARG A 57 7.98 1.49 3.08
N LEU A 58 7.75 2.37 4.05
CA LEU A 58 7.76 2.05 5.47
C LEU A 58 6.31 1.96 5.94
N LYS A 59 5.83 0.76 6.25
CA LYS A 59 4.41 0.47 6.47
C LYS A 59 4.16 -0.04 7.87
N ARG A 60 3.20 0.58 8.59
CA ARG A 60 2.59 0.05 9.81
C ARG A 60 1.19 -0.42 9.49
N GLN A 61 0.96 -1.69 9.68
CA GLN A 61 -0.31 -2.34 9.37
C GLN A 61 -1.27 -2.14 10.54
N LEU A 62 -2.40 -1.46 10.31
CA LEU A 62 -3.37 -1.14 11.37
C LEU A 62 -4.55 -2.10 11.35
N SER A 63 -5.08 -2.39 10.17
CA SER A 63 -6.26 -3.23 9.99
C SER A 63 -6.07 -4.66 10.47
N ASP A 64 -4.93 -5.28 10.20
CA ASP A 64 -4.67 -6.67 10.56
C ASP A 64 -4.61 -6.86 12.07
N LEU A 65 -4.03 -5.89 12.78
CA LEU A 65 -3.95 -5.88 14.24
C LEU A 65 -5.32 -5.75 14.92
N THR A 66 -6.26 -5.08 14.25
CA THR A 66 -7.64 -4.93 14.74
C THR A 66 -8.59 -6.02 14.24
N GLY A 67 -8.10 -6.96 13.40
CA GLY A 67 -8.87 -8.09 12.88
C GLY A 67 -9.76 -7.77 11.68
N LEU A 68 -9.56 -6.62 11.03
CA LEU A 68 -10.28 -6.30 9.80
C LEU A 68 -9.76 -7.17 8.65
N THR A 69 -10.67 -7.77 7.89
CA THR A 69 -10.32 -8.68 6.78
C THR A 69 -10.69 -8.14 5.41
N GLN A 70 -11.73 -7.32 5.33
CA GLN A 70 -12.28 -6.80 4.07
C GLN A 70 -11.71 -5.43 3.69
N ILE A 71 -11.11 -4.73 4.63
CA ILE A 71 -10.51 -3.41 4.44
C ILE A 71 -9.07 -3.48 4.94
N GLY A 72 -8.13 -3.13 4.07
CA GLY A 72 -6.75 -2.83 4.45
C GLY A 72 -6.63 -1.38 4.90
N CYS A 73 -5.91 -1.14 5.99
CA CYS A 73 -5.55 0.20 6.44
C CYS A 73 -4.10 0.20 6.92
N HIS A 74 -3.30 1.12 6.37
CA HIS A 74 -1.89 1.25 6.72
C HIS A 74 -1.53 2.71 7.01
N LEU A 75 -0.68 2.91 8.01
CA LEU A 75 0.11 4.12 8.09
C LEU A 75 1.37 3.91 7.23
N LEU A 76 1.46 4.65 6.14
CA LEU A 76 2.52 4.55 5.15
C LEU A 76 3.43 5.76 5.23
N THR A 77 4.74 5.54 5.16
CA THR A 77 5.75 6.60 5.06
C THR A 77 6.61 6.36 3.83
N LEU A 78 6.72 7.37 2.99
CA LEU A 78 7.68 7.44 1.89
C LEU A 78 8.79 8.41 2.26
N MET A 79 10.04 7.95 2.20
CA MET A 79 11.19 8.82 2.32
C MET A 79 11.36 9.65 1.02
N PRO A 80 12.04 10.82 1.07
CA PRO A 80 12.26 11.63 -0.13
C PRO A 80 12.77 10.85 -1.33
N GLY A 81 12.18 11.10 -2.50
CA GLY A 81 12.51 10.45 -3.77
C GLY A 81 11.84 9.10 -4.02
N HIS A 82 11.29 8.45 -3.00
CA HIS A 82 10.63 7.13 -3.17
C HIS A 82 9.18 7.24 -3.64
N GLU A 83 8.74 6.18 -4.29
CA GLU A 83 7.39 6.01 -4.83
C GLU A 83 6.55 5.06 -3.97
N SER A 84 5.22 5.19 -4.06
CA SER A 84 4.29 4.32 -3.32
C SER A 84 4.15 2.93 -3.95
N ALA A 85 4.19 2.84 -5.26
CA ALA A 85 4.04 1.61 -6.05
C ALA A 85 4.52 1.85 -7.48
N GLU A 86 4.62 0.80 -8.28
CA GLU A 86 4.62 0.95 -9.74
C GLU A 86 3.30 1.60 -10.19
N TYR A 87 3.35 2.43 -11.24
CA TYR A 87 2.17 3.08 -11.80
C TYR A 87 1.13 2.04 -12.22
N HIS A 88 -0.05 2.04 -11.56
CA HIS A 88 -1.02 0.96 -11.66
C HIS A 88 -2.46 1.42 -11.48
N ARG A 89 -3.40 0.54 -11.81
CA ARG A 89 -4.82 0.66 -11.47
C ARG A 89 -5.40 -0.69 -11.08
N HIS A 90 -6.38 -0.68 -10.20
CA HIS A 90 -7.19 -1.83 -9.84
C HIS A 90 -8.48 -1.84 -10.67
N LEU A 91 -8.88 -3.01 -11.17
CA LEU A 91 -10.11 -3.13 -11.94
C LEU A 91 -11.34 -3.40 -11.06
N TYR A 92 -11.15 -3.90 -9.86
CA TYR A 92 -12.24 -4.28 -8.96
C TYR A 92 -12.12 -3.66 -7.56
N GLU A 93 -10.91 -3.52 -7.01
CA GLU A 93 -10.69 -2.87 -5.71
C GLU A 93 -10.70 -1.35 -5.84
N GLU A 94 -11.14 -0.70 -4.77
CA GLU A 94 -11.03 0.75 -4.59
C GLU A 94 -9.97 1.04 -3.54
N GLU A 95 -9.24 2.10 -3.75
CA GLU A 95 -8.21 2.58 -2.83
C GLU A 95 -8.40 4.06 -2.55
N CYS A 96 -8.09 4.49 -1.33
CA CYS A 96 -7.97 5.91 -1.03
C CYS A 96 -6.78 6.20 -0.11
N VAL A 97 -6.33 7.44 -0.19
CA VAL A 97 -5.19 7.94 0.56
C VAL A 97 -5.56 9.26 1.21
N TYR A 98 -5.21 9.41 2.48
CA TYR A 98 -5.29 10.67 3.20
C TYR A 98 -3.90 11.10 3.66
N VAL A 99 -3.45 12.27 3.21
CA VAL A 99 -2.12 12.79 3.53
C VAL A 99 -2.12 13.37 4.94
N LEU A 100 -1.21 12.90 5.79
CA LEU A 100 -1.08 13.37 7.17
C LEU A 100 0.00 14.44 7.31
N SER A 101 1.15 14.26 6.68
CA SER A 101 2.27 15.19 6.74
C SER A 101 3.24 15.00 5.58
N GLY A 102 4.07 16.00 5.31
CA GLY A 102 4.97 16.00 4.16
C GLY A 102 4.24 16.42 2.88
N THR A 103 4.98 16.49 1.77
CA THR A 103 4.47 16.84 0.45
C THR A 103 4.94 15.83 -0.59
N GLY A 104 4.19 15.71 -1.67
CA GLY A 104 4.54 14.80 -2.76
C GLY A 104 3.81 15.14 -4.04
N THR A 105 3.98 14.30 -5.04
CA THR A 105 3.29 14.39 -6.31
C THR A 105 2.53 13.10 -6.58
N VAL A 106 1.22 13.22 -6.85
CA VAL A 106 0.42 12.11 -7.38
C VAL A 106 0.34 12.23 -8.89
N THR A 107 0.58 11.13 -9.59
CA THR A 107 0.28 10.99 -11.01
C THR A 107 -1.00 10.19 -11.15
N ILE A 108 -2.00 10.71 -11.87
CA ILE A 108 -3.29 10.07 -12.16
C ILE A 108 -3.57 10.21 -13.65
N GLY A 109 -3.53 9.12 -14.38
CA GLY A 109 -3.51 9.15 -15.84
C GLY A 109 -2.33 9.96 -16.36
N GLU A 110 -2.59 11.01 -17.12
CA GLU A 110 -1.56 11.93 -17.64
C GLU A 110 -1.37 13.18 -16.76
N ARG A 111 -2.12 13.30 -15.67
CA ARG A 111 -2.07 14.46 -14.79
C ARG A 111 -1.13 14.24 -13.62
N ALA A 112 -0.28 15.21 -13.33
CA ALA A 112 0.52 15.27 -12.12
C ALA A 112 0.02 16.42 -11.24
N CYS A 113 -0.26 16.13 -9.96
CA CYS A 113 -0.74 17.11 -8.99
C CYS A 113 0.11 17.04 -7.72
N GLU A 114 0.44 18.19 -7.16
CA GLU A 114 1.03 18.27 -5.83
C GLU A 114 0.01 17.87 -4.77
N VAL A 115 0.46 17.22 -3.71
CA VAL A 115 -0.35 16.83 -2.56
C VAL A 115 0.36 17.17 -1.26
N GLY A 116 -0.43 17.53 -0.25
CA GLY A 116 0.05 17.89 1.07
C GLY A 116 -0.93 17.53 2.18
N PRO A 117 -0.64 17.90 3.44
CA PRO A 117 -1.44 17.53 4.59
C PRO A 117 -2.91 17.97 4.46
N GLY A 118 -3.82 17.02 4.68
CA GLY A 118 -5.27 17.23 4.57
C GLY A 118 -5.85 16.84 3.21
N ASP A 119 -5.02 16.59 2.20
CA ASP A 119 -5.51 16.15 0.90
C ASP A 119 -6.00 14.70 0.94
N PHE A 120 -7.08 14.47 0.21
CA PHE A 120 -7.69 13.15 0.03
C PHE A 120 -7.65 12.73 -1.44
N LEU A 121 -7.18 11.52 -1.68
CA LEU A 121 -7.16 10.89 -3.00
C LEU A 121 -8.08 9.67 -2.97
N GLY A 122 -8.93 9.54 -3.97
CA GLY A 122 -9.80 8.38 -4.16
C GLY A 122 -9.57 7.76 -5.53
N PHE A 123 -9.26 6.48 -5.55
CA PHE A 123 -9.02 5.70 -6.76
C PHE A 123 -10.14 4.68 -6.91
N ALA A 124 -11.11 5.03 -7.75
CA ALA A 124 -12.23 4.16 -8.04
C ALA A 124 -11.78 2.96 -8.90
N ARG A 125 -12.44 1.84 -8.72
CA ARG A 125 -12.21 0.64 -9.53
C ARG A 125 -12.29 0.95 -11.03
N GLY A 126 -11.35 0.42 -11.80
CA GLY A 126 -11.29 0.63 -13.25
C GLY A 126 -11.00 2.07 -13.68
N GLY A 127 -10.66 2.94 -12.73
CA GLY A 127 -10.28 4.33 -13.00
C GLY A 127 -8.90 4.48 -13.63
N ASP A 128 -8.40 5.72 -13.66
CA ASP A 128 -7.06 6.02 -14.17
C ASP A 128 -5.97 5.35 -13.32
N ALA A 129 -4.93 4.88 -13.97
CA ALA A 129 -3.75 4.39 -13.27
C ALA A 129 -3.06 5.54 -12.51
N HIS A 130 -2.43 5.19 -11.38
CA HIS A 130 -1.86 6.17 -10.48
C HIS A 130 -0.60 5.67 -9.79
N THR A 131 0.18 6.61 -9.29
CA THR A 131 1.28 6.41 -8.33
C THR A 131 1.52 7.70 -7.55
N LEU A 132 2.05 7.58 -6.34
CA LEU A 132 2.49 8.70 -5.53
C LEU A 132 4.01 8.68 -5.40
N GLN A 133 4.64 9.84 -5.48
CA GLN A 133 6.05 10.03 -5.19
C GLN A 133 6.23 11.07 -4.09
N ASN A 134 7.11 10.82 -3.15
CA ASN A 134 7.59 11.86 -2.25
C ASN A 134 8.58 12.75 -3.02
N THR A 135 8.12 13.90 -3.49
CA THR A 135 8.91 14.92 -4.18
C THR A 135 9.37 16.04 -3.25
N GLY A 136 8.97 15.98 -1.96
CA GLY A 136 9.44 16.88 -0.92
C GLY A 136 10.80 16.46 -0.33
N ASP A 137 11.25 17.22 0.65
CA ASP A 137 12.52 17.03 1.37
C ASP A 137 12.37 16.34 2.73
N ALA A 138 11.12 16.13 3.18
CA ALA A 138 10.76 15.48 4.43
C ALA A 138 9.96 14.19 4.18
N PRO A 139 9.84 13.27 5.16
CA PRO A 139 9.00 12.08 5.02
C PRO A 139 7.54 12.43 4.71
N LEU A 140 6.98 11.82 3.68
CA LEU A 140 5.55 11.91 3.35
C LEU A 140 4.81 10.79 4.07
N GLN A 141 3.94 11.16 5.02
CA GLN A 141 3.12 10.21 5.77
C GLN A 141 1.67 10.28 5.33
N MET A 142 1.06 9.11 5.21
CA MET A 142 -0.33 9.01 4.76
C MET A 142 -1.02 7.79 5.36
N LEU A 143 -2.33 7.87 5.53
CA LEU A 143 -3.17 6.70 5.72
C LEU A 143 -3.62 6.22 4.33
N VAL A 144 -3.44 4.94 4.10
CA VAL A 144 -3.85 4.28 2.86
C VAL A 144 -4.89 3.24 3.22
N PHE A 145 -6.04 3.31 2.56
CA PHE A 145 -7.15 2.40 2.74
C PHE A 145 -7.46 1.73 1.40
N GLY A 146 -7.81 0.47 1.42
CA GLY A 146 -8.26 -0.24 0.23
C GLY A 146 -9.09 -1.45 0.57
N GLN A 147 -9.91 -1.85 -0.35
CA GLN A 147 -10.63 -3.11 -0.27
C GLN A 147 -9.65 -4.28 -0.32
N ARG A 148 -10.07 -5.42 0.21
CA ARG A 148 -9.38 -6.71 0.12
C ARG A 148 -10.36 -7.73 -0.44
N LEU A 149 -10.54 -7.66 -1.74
CA LEU A 149 -11.40 -8.61 -2.44
C LEU A 149 -10.65 -9.95 -2.59
N GLU A 150 -11.41 -11.03 -2.65
CA GLU A 150 -10.84 -12.35 -2.96
C GLU A 150 -10.28 -12.41 -4.38
N HIS A 151 -10.82 -11.57 -5.28
CA HIS A 151 -10.41 -11.48 -6.67
C HIS A 151 -10.21 -10.02 -7.05
N ASP A 152 -9.04 -9.72 -7.60
CA ASP A 152 -8.74 -8.43 -8.20
C ASP A 152 -7.85 -8.58 -9.44
N VAL A 153 -7.84 -7.56 -10.27
CA VAL A 153 -6.94 -7.45 -11.41
C VAL A 153 -6.27 -6.09 -11.35
N CYS A 154 -4.95 -6.10 -11.22
CA CYS A 154 -4.15 -4.88 -11.21
C CYS A 154 -3.37 -4.74 -12.53
N GLU A 155 -3.50 -3.62 -13.20
CA GLU A 155 -2.78 -3.31 -14.43
C GLU A 155 -1.64 -2.33 -14.17
N TYR A 156 -0.51 -2.59 -14.83
CA TYR A 156 0.71 -1.78 -14.81
C TYR A 156 1.02 -1.26 -16.22
N PRO A 157 0.32 -0.22 -16.69
CA PRO A 157 0.36 0.15 -18.11
C PRO A 157 1.71 0.61 -18.60
N ARG A 158 2.55 1.25 -17.76
CA ARG A 158 3.90 1.71 -18.15
C ARG A 158 4.87 0.57 -18.47
N ILE A 159 4.67 -0.59 -17.86
CA ILE A 159 5.53 -1.76 -18.04
C ILE A 159 4.82 -2.91 -18.76
N GLY A 160 3.59 -2.67 -19.25
CA GLY A 160 2.84 -3.64 -20.06
C GLY A 160 2.51 -4.93 -19.30
N LYS A 161 2.24 -4.86 -18.00
CA LYS A 161 1.93 -6.04 -17.18
C LYS A 161 0.56 -5.96 -16.55
N ARG A 162 0.00 -7.14 -16.27
CA ARG A 162 -1.23 -7.30 -15.48
C ARG A 162 -1.01 -8.38 -14.44
N LEU A 163 -1.52 -8.14 -13.24
CA LEU A 163 -1.56 -9.08 -12.13
C LEU A 163 -2.99 -9.56 -11.94
N TYR A 164 -3.20 -10.87 -11.96
CA TYR A 164 -4.42 -11.50 -11.51
C TYR A 164 -4.26 -11.99 -10.08
N VAL A 165 -5.25 -11.70 -9.26
CA VAL A 165 -5.30 -12.12 -7.86
C VAL A 165 -6.54 -12.97 -7.66
N ALA A 166 -6.38 -14.16 -7.07
CA ALA A 166 -7.47 -15.05 -6.67
C ALA A 166 -7.10 -15.68 -5.31
N GLY A 167 -7.59 -15.07 -4.24
CA GLY A 167 -7.20 -15.44 -2.89
C GLY A 167 -5.68 -15.32 -2.67
N LYS A 168 -4.99 -16.46 -2.60
CA LYS A 168 -3.51 -16.50 -2.41
C LYS A 168 -2.74 -16.65 -3.72
N LEU A 169 -3.45 -16.87 -4.82
CA LEU A 169 -2.82 -16.98 -6.14
C LEU A 169 -2.58 -15.58 -6.69
N GLU A 170 -1.35 -15.33 -7.10
CA GLU A 170 -0.94 -14.14 -7.82
C GLU A 170 -0.23 -14.57 -9.11
N GLU A 171 -0.73 -14.10 -10.26
CA GLU A 171 -0.15 -14.43 -11.56
C GLU A 171 0.04 -13.16 -12.39
N PHE A 172 1.29 -12.91 -12.81
CA PHE A 172 1.62 -11.84 -13.75
C PHE A 172 1.56 -12.32 -15.18
N VAL A 173 0.90 -11.54 -16.03
CA VAL A 173 0.88 -11.75 -17.48
C VAL A 173 1.31 -10.47 -18.19
N ASP A 174 1.82 -10.59 -19.40
CA ASP A 174 2.10 -9.45 -20.24
C ASP A 174 0.80 -8.95 -20.91
N LEU A 175 0.61 -7.63 -20.93
CA LEU A 175 -0.48 -7.02 -21.69
C LEU A 175 -0.20 -7.15 -23.19
N PRO A 176 -1.24 -7.35 -24.02
CA PRO A 176 -1.09 -7.29 -25.46
C PRO A 176 -0.46 -5.96 -25.87
N LYS A 177 0.49 -6.00 -26.78
CA LYS A 177 1.03 -4.76 -27.36
C LYS A 177 -0.13 -4.05 -28.08
N GLN A 178 -0.37 -2.81 -27.72
CA GLN A 178 -1.27 -1.97 -28.49
C GLN A 178 -0.62 -1.73 -29.86
N GLU A 179 -1.30 -2.17 -30.91
CA GLU A 179 -0.91 -1.92 -32.31
C GLU A 179 -1.13 -0.43 -32.65
#